data_75d7040fe518c1497ff2601b875b8b43
#
_entry.id   75d7040fe518c1497ff2601b875b8b43
#
_cell.length_a   1.000
_cell.length_b   1.000
_cell.length_c   1.000
_cell.angle_alpha   90.00
_cell.angle_beta   90.00
_cell.angle_gamma   90.00
#
_symmetry.space_group_name_H-M   'P 1'
#
loop_
_entity.id
_entity.type
_entity.pdbx_description
1 polymer ?
#
loop_
_entity_poly.entity_id
_entity_poly.type
_entity_poly.pdbx_seq_one_letter_code
_entity_poly.pdbx_strand_id
1 'polypeptide(L)'
;MVRINLILFVFLYALGTNVYAAPSVEFETSQGNFTVELYPEKAPKTVANFLQYVKDGFYENTIFHRVISRFMIQGGGFERDLTEKNTREPIANESNNGLLNEPGSIAMARTMDPDSATAQFFVNLADNQFLNYTSPDPEQMGYCVFGKVTSGFEVVQKIGLSPTTSMGRNADVPIKSITIKSVKLLAAAAK
;
A
#
# COMPACT_ATOMS: atom_id res chain seq x y z
N MET A 1 64.83 -30.07 -21.84
CA MET A 1 64.09 -29.08 -21.07
C MET A 1 62.70 -28.98 -21.62
N VAL A 2 61.73 -29.58 -20.93
CA VAL A 2 60.31 -29.53 -21.33
C VAL A 2 59.65 -28.35 -20.58
N ARG A 3 59.15 -27.36 -21.34
CA ARG A 3 58.40 -26.21 -20.76
C ARG A 3 56.93 -26.62 -20.64
N ILE A 4 56.45 -26.80 -19.42
CA ILE A 4 55.01 -27.01 -19.09
C ILE A 4 54.36 -25.62 -19.03
N ASN A 5 53.53 -25.33 -20.02
CA ASN A 5 52.63 -24.15 -19.98
C ASN A 5 51.40 -24.46 -19.13
N LEU A 6 51.34 -23.84 -17.95
CA LEU A 6 50.18 -23.90 -17.07
C LEU A 6 49.11 -22.89 -17.57
N ILE A 7 48.05 -23.41 -18.21
CA ILE A 7 46.90 -22.61 -18.61
C ILE A 7 45.97 -22.49 -17.40
N LEU A 8 45.94 -21.30 -16.82
CA LEU A 8 45.03 -20.96 -15.71
C LEU A 8 43.60 -20.67 -16.27
N PHE A 9 42.69 -21.63 -16.12
CA PHE A 9 41.30 -21.40 -16.43
C PHE A 9 40.63 -20.57 -15.30
N VAL A 10 40.39 -19.29 -15.55
CA VAL A 10 39.58 -18.44 -14.66
C VAL A 10 38.11 -18.71 -14.95
N PHE A 11 37.45 -19.48 -14.07
CA PHE A 11 36.00 -19.61 -14.08
C PHE A 11 35.35 -18.32 -13.57
N LEU A 12 34.82 -17.51 -14.48
CA LEU A 12 34.01 -16.35 -14.15
C LEU A 12 32.60 -16.84 -13.75
N TYR A 13 32.33 -16.97 -12.44
CA TYR A 13 30.98 -17.20 -11.95
C TYR A 13 30.16 -15.92 -12.14
N ALA A 14 29.32 -15.89 -13.16
CA ALA A 14 28.27 -14.88 -13.29
C ALA A 14 27.23 -15.13 -12.19
N LEU A 15 27.30 -14.37 -11.10
CA LEU A 15 26.23 -14.27 -10.10
C LEU A 15 25.04 -13.59 -10.78
N GLY A 16 24.14 -14.39 -11.32
CA GLY A 16 22.85 -13.93 -11.81
C GLY A 16 22.05 -13.35 -10.63
N THR A 17 21.96 -12.04 -10.54
CA THR A 17 21.01 -11.39 -9.62
C THR A 17 19.61 -11.68 -10.15
N ASN A 18 18.88 -12.58 -9.49
CA ASN A 18 17.44 -12.70 -9.71
C ASN A 18 16.77 -11.38 -9.29
N VAL A 19 16.52 -10.51 -10.24
CA VAL A 19 15.66 -9.33 -10.03
C VAL A 19 14.24 -9.87 -9.96
N TYR A 20 13.75 -10.17 -8.77
CA TYR A 20 12.34 -10.41 -8.56
C TYR A 20 11.58 -9.12 -8.87
N ALA A 21 10.62 -9.20 -9.79
CA ALA A 21 9.70 -8.09 -10.01
C ALA A 21 8.95 -7.79 -8.70
N ALA A 22 8.84 -6.52 -8.36
CA ALA A 22 8.09 -6.10 -7.17
C ALA A 22 6.64 -6.63 -7.25
N PRO A 23 6.10 -7.19 -6.14
CA PRO A 23 4.75 -7.71 -6.14
C PRO A 23 3.75 -6.59 -6.41
N SER A 24 2.73 -6.88 -7.21
CA SER A 24 1.67 -5.93 -7.53
C SER A 24 0.32 -6.52 -7.20
N VAL A 25 -0.62 -5.69 -6.78
CA VAL A 25 -2.00 -6.07 -6.51
C VAL A 25 -2.95 -5.24 -7.35
N GLU A 26 -4.03 -5.87 -7.81
CA GLU A 26 -5.14 -5.19 -8.44
C GLU A 26 -6.28 -5.00 -7.44
N PHE A 27 -6.77 -3.78 -7.33
CA PHE A 27 -8.00 -3.43 -6.65
C PHE A 27 -9.13 -3.38 -7.66
N GLU A 28 -10.12 -4.23 -7.52
CA GLU A 28 -11.39 -4.14 -8.23
C GLU A 28 -12.38 -3.37 -7.37
N THR A 29 -12.86 -2.22 -7.85
CA THR A 29 -13.79 -1.38 -7.10
C THR A 29 -15.11 -1.17 -7.86
N SER A 30 -16.11 -0.60 -7.17
CA SER A 30 -17.36 -0.20 -7.82
C SER A 30 -17.20 1.01 -8.76
N GLN A 31 -16.03 1.67 -8.80
CA GLN A 31 -15.74 2.83 -9.64
C GLN A 31 -14.76 2.53 -10.79
N GLY A 32 -14.19 1.32 -10.83
CA GLY A 32 -13.17 0.86 -11.77
C GLY A 32 -12.02 0.17 -11.04
N ASN A 33 -11.00 -0.26 -11.78
CA ASN A 33 -9.85 -0.97 -11.24
C ASN A 33 -8.63 -0.08 -11.22
N PHE A 34 -7.72 -0.33 -10.26
CA PHE A 34 -6.39 0.25 -10.25
C PHE A 34 -5.37 -0.77 -9.71
N THR A 35 -4.12 -0.63 -10.13
CA THR A 35 -3.02 -1.53 -9.75
C THR A 35 -2.04 -0.79 -8.87
N VAL A 36 -1.56 -1.45 -7.82
CA VAL A 36 -0.55 -0.96 -6.89
C VAL A 36 0.66 -1.87 -6.92
N GLU A 37 1.84 -1.33 -7.19
CA GLU A 37 3.12 -1.97 -6.95
C GLU A 37 3.50 -1.81 -5.49
N LEU A 38 3.95 -2.90 -4.84
CA LEU A 38 4.33 -2.91 -3.43
C LEU A 38 5.85 -2.91 -3.29
N TYR A 39 6.36 -2.35 -2.19
CA TYR A 39 7.79 -2.16 -1.94
C TYR A 39 8.27 -2.97 -0.72
N PRO A 40 8.37 -4.33 -0.81
CA PRO A 40 8.77 -5.18 0.31
C PRO A 40 10.20 -4.89 0.81
N GLU A 41 11.09 -4.39 -0.06
CA GLU A 41 12.45 -4.00 0.32
C GLU A 41 12.48 -2.73 1.22
N LYS A 42 11.43 -1.90 1.15
CA LYS A 42 11.30 -0.65 1.89
C LYS A 42 10.42 -0.77 3.13
N ALA A 43 9.39 -1.62 3.07
CA ALA A 43 8.40 -1.81 4.12
C ALA A 43 8.05 -3.31 4.26
N PRO A 44 9.00 -4.17 4.64
CA PRO A 44 8.81 -5.61 4.63
C PRO A 44 7.67 -6.10 5.53
N LYS A 45 7.54 -5.58 6.75
CA LYS A 45 6.48 -5.96 7.69
C LYS A 45 5.12 -5.48 7.19
N THR A 46 5.06 -4.25 6.71
CA THR A 46 3.84 -3.62 6.19
C THR A 46 3.32 -4.35 4.96
N VAL A 47 4.20 -4.65 3.99
CA VAL A 47 3.83 -5.40 2.78
C VAL A 47 3.40 -6.82 3.12
N ALA A 48 4.12 -7.52 4.01
CA ALA A 48 3.74 -8.87 4.43
C ALA A 48 2.37 -8.90 5.11
N ASN A 49 2.09 -7.96 6.02
CA ASN A 49 0.80 -7.78 6.68
C ASN A 49 -0.32 -7.50 5.66
N PHE A 50 -0.12 -6.55 4.77
CA PHE A 50 -1.09 -6.20 3.73
C PHE A 50 -1.40 -7.40 2.81
N LEU A 51 -0.37 -8.10 2.32
CA LEU A 51 -0.54 -9.28 1.48
C LEU A 51 -1.23 -10.44 2.21
N GLN A 52 -1.06 -10.55 3.52
CA GLN A 52 -1.78 -11.54 4.28
C GLN A 52 -3.29 -11.22 4.34
N TYR A 53 -3.68 -9.95 4.53
CA TYR A 53 -5.08 -9.53 4.42
C TYR A 53 -5.64 -9.75 3.01
N VAL A 54 -4.85 -9.49 1.97
CA VAL A 54 -5.22 -9.80 0.57
C VAL A 54 -5.49 -11.28 0.39
N LYS A 55 -4.58 -12.15 0.87
CA LYS A 55 -4.70 -13.62 0.78
C LYS A 55 -5.93 -14.15 1.51
N ASP A 56 -6.27 -13.54 2.65
CA ASP A 56 -7.41 -13.94 3.47
C ASP A 56 -8.75 -13.42 2.90
N GLY A 57 -8.75 -12.67 1.79
CA GLY A 57 -9.94 -12.03 1.22
C GLY A 57 -10.54 -10.94 2.13
N PHE A 58 -9.76 -10.43 3.10
CA PHE A 58 -10.25 -9.49 4.11
C PHE A 58 -10.85 -8.23 3.51
N TYR A 59 -10.27 -7.71 2.43
CA TYR A 59 -10.70 -6.47 1.78
C TYR A 59 -11.98 -6.62 0.94
N GLU A 60 -12.44 -7.84 0.68
CA GLU A 60 -13.67 -8.07 -0.07
C GLU A 60 -14.88 -7.47 0.64
N ASN A 61 -15.67 -6.71 -0.13
CA ASN A 61 -16.85 -5.97 0.33
C ASN A 61 -16.58 -4.86 1.36
N THR A 62 -15.32 -4.52 1.65
CA THR A 62 -14.98 -3.30 2.39
C THR A 62 -15.21 -2.06 1.52
N ILE A 63 -15.23 -0.88 2.15
CA ILE A 63 -15.49 0.38 1.47
C ILE A 63 -14.34 1.38 1.65
N PHE A 64 -14.29 2.35 0.73
CA PHE A 64 -13.62 3.62 1.01
C PHE A 64 -14.56 4.45 1.89
N HIS A 65 -14.33 4.39 3.21
CA HIS A 65 -15.21 4.99 4.22
C HIS A 65 -14.89 6.45 4.50
N ARG A 66 -13.74 6.96 4.07
CA ARG A 66 -13.33 8.36 4.22
C ARG A 66 -12.63 8.86 2.97
N VAL A 67 -13.16 9.91 2.38
CA VAL A 67 -12.66 10.51 1.14
C VAL A 67 -12.58 12.02 1.30
N ILE A 68 -11.37 12.56 1.19
CA ILE A 68 -11.14 14.00 1.24
C ILE A 68 -10.48 14.42 -0.07
N SER A 69 -11.19 15.22 -0.85
CA SER A 69 -10.70 15.73 -2.13
C SER A 69 -9.38 16.49 -1.96
N ARG A 70 -8.44 16.29 -2.89
CA ARG A 70 -7.09 16.86 -2.87
C ARG A 70 -6.23 16.45 -1.66
N PHE A 71 -6.63 15.40 -0.95
CA PHE A 71 -5.88 14.88 0.18
C PHE A 71 -5.65 13.36 -0.01
N MET A 72 -6.66 12.53 0.30
CA MET A 72 -6.53 11.07 0.22
C MET A 72 -7.89 10.37 0.12
N ILE A 73 -7.86 9.10 -0.24
CA ILE A 73 -8.97 8.16 -0.09
C ILE A 73 -8.55 7.05 0.88
N GLN A 74 -9.33 6.80 1.94
CA GLN A 74 -9.03 5.81 2.98
C GLN A 74 -10.08 4.71 2.98
N GLY A 75 -9.62 3.45 3.08
CA GLY A 75 -10.49 2.28 3.05
C GLY A 75 -9.90 1.05 3.71
N GLY A 76 -10.56 -0.09 3.49
CA GLY A 76 -10.06 -1.42 3.88
C GLY A 76 -10.30 -1.82 5.33
N GLY A 77 -11.15 -1.12 6.10
CA GLY A 77 -11.44 -1.47 7.49
C GLY A 77 -12.92 -1.63 7.81
N PHE A 78 -13.79 -1.07 6.97
CA PHE A 78 -15.23 -1.00 7.25
C PHE A 78 -16.05 -1.71 6.17
N GLU A 79 -17.12 -2.33 6.59
CA GLU A 79 -18.19 -2.81 5.72
C GLU A 79 -19.12 -1.67 5.29
N ARG A 80 -20.07 -1.98 4.41
CA ARG A 80 -20.95 -0.99 3.79
C ARG A 80 -21.85 -0.24 4.79
N ASP A 81 -22.18 -0.88 5.90
CA ASP A 81 -22.98 -0.32 7.00
C ASP A 81 -22.14 0.44 8.03
N LEU A 82 -20.85 0.64 7.76
CA LEU A 82 -19.83 1.23 8.63
C LEU A 82 -19.52 0.38 9.89
N THR A 83 -19.80 -0.90 9.86
CA THR A 83 -19.30 -1.86 10.85
C THR A 83 -17.81 -2.09 10.59
N GLU A 84 -16.97 -1.92 11.61
CA GLU A 84 -15.54 -2.19 11.52
C GLU A 84 -15.27 -3.69 11.54
N LYS A 85 -14.44 -4.19 10.61
CA LYS A 85 -14.03 -5.60 10.58
C LYS A 85 -12.99 -5.89 11.65
N ASN A 86 -13.06 -7.07 12.26
CA ASN A 86 -12.05 -7.54 13.20
C ASN A 86 -10.70 -7.71 12.49
N THR A 87 -9.67 -7.07 13.02
CA THR A 87 -8.32 -7.10 12.47
C THR A 87 -7.41 -8.05 13.23
N ARG A 88 -6.23 -8.31 12.68
CA ARG A 88 -5.10 -8.94 13.34
C ARG A 88 -4.44 -7.96 14.29
N GLU A 89 -3.44 -8.44 15.05
CA GLU A 89 -2.57 -7.59 15.85
C GLU A 89 -1.91 -6.50 15.01
N PRO A 90 -1.69 -5.32 15.58
CA PRO A 90 -1.05 -4.22 14.91
C PRO A 90 0.43 -4.51 14.59
N ILE A 91 0.99 -3.73 13.67
CA ILE A 91 2.37 -3.87 13.22
C ILE A 91 3.20 -2.62 13.55
N ALA A 92 4.51 -2.82 13.72
CA ALA A 92 5.45 -1.72 13.88
C ALA A 92 5.45 -0.80 12.64
N ASN A 93 5.56 0.50 12.88
CA ASN A 93 5.62 1.51 11.84
C ASN A 93 6.98 1.49 11.14
N GLU A 94 6.96 1.41 9.81
CA GLU A 94 8.16 1.44 8.95
C GLU A 94 8.26 2.75 8.14
N SER A 95 7.68 3.85 8.61
CA SER A 95 7.63 5.13 7.88
C SER A 95 8.99 5.79 7.66
N ASN A 96 10.02 5.40 8.43
CA ASN A 96 11.40 5.84 8.27
C ASN A 96 12.13 5.22 7.07
N ASN A 97 11.40 4.67 6.11
CA ASN A 97 11.90 3.91 4.95
C ASN A 97 12.34 4.80 3.76
N GLY A 98 12.20 6.13 3.90
CA GLY A 98 12.58 7.11 2.89
C GLY A 98 11.56 7.30 1.77
N LEU A 99 10.38 6.65 1.84
CA LEU A 99 9.29 6.87 0.91
C LEU A 99 8.42 8.05 1.37
N LEU A 100 7.83 8.76 0.40
CA LEU A 100 7.06 9.98 0.65
C LEU A 100 5.57 9.76 0.35
N ASN A 101 4.72 10.48 1.09
CA ASN A 101 3.27 10.54 0.88
C ASN A 101 2.95 11.49 -0.30
N GLU A 102 3.32 11.09 -1.51
CA GLU A 102 3.12 11.81 -2.76
C GLU A 102 1.92 11.25 -3.55
N PRO A 103 1.41 11.95 -4.60
CA PRO A 103 0.27 11.47 -5.38
C PRO A 103 0.46 10.03 -5.88
N GLY A 104 -0.54 9.18 -5.60
CA GLY A 104 -0.55 7.76 -5.96
C GLY A 104 0.17 6.84 -4.98
N SER A 105 0.91 7.34 -3.99
CA SER A 105 1.45 6.46 -2.94
C SER A 105 0.33 5.87 -2.08
N ILE A 106 0.49 4.62 -1.65
CA ILE A 106 -0.37 3.95 -0.68
C ILE A 106 0.36 3.83 0.65
N ALA A 107 -0.33 4.20 1.74
CA ALA A 107 0.22 4.17 3.09
C ALA A 107 -0.75 3.55 4.09
N MET A 108 -0.22 3.04 5.22
CA MET A 108 -1.04 2.48 6.29
C MET A 108 -1.69 3.59 7.12
N ALA A 109 -3.00 3.46 7.34
CA ALA A 109 -3.69 4.26 8.34
C ALA A 109 -3.37 3.74 9.74
N ARG A 110 -3.35 4.62 10.74
CA ARG A 110 -3.08 4.33 12.14
C ARG A 110 -3.80 5.29 13.07
N THR A 111 -3.85 4.98 14.34
CA THR A 111 -4.29 5.88 15.39
C THR A 111 -3.17 6.86 15.79
N MET A 112 -3.30 7.52 16.93
CA MET A 112 -2.21 8.35 17.51
C MET A 112 -0.99 7.53 17.90
N ASP A 113 -1.17 6.24 18.24
CA ASP A 113 -0.07 5.32 18.46
C ASP A 113 0.59 4.98 17.11
N PRO A 114 1.89 5.24 16.95
CA PRO A 114 2.61 4.94 15.70
C PRO A 114 2.54 3.48 15.28
N ASP A 115 2.55 2.55 16.23
CA ASP A 115 2.58 1.10 16.00
C ASP A 115 1.18 0.46 16.03
N SER A 116 0.13 1.24 15.71
CA SER A 116 -1.26 0.77 15.75
C SER A 116 -1.85 0.38 14.39
N ALA A 117 -1.06 0.41 13.33
CA ALA A 117 -1.54 0.06 11.99
C ALA A 117 -1.94 -1.42 11.92
N THR A 118 -3.11 -1.71 11.32
CA THR A 118 -3.61 -3.08 11.13
C THR A 118 -3.93 -3.37 9.66
N ALA A 119 -5.16 -3.10 9.20
CA ALA A 119 -5.63 -3.41 7.85
C ALA A 119 -5.90 -2.16 7.00
N GLN A 120 -6.30 -1.04 7.64
CA GLN A 120 -6.71 0.16 6.91
C GLN A 120 -5.54 0.83 6.21
N PHE A 121 -5.80 1.30 5.00
CA PHE A 121 -4.83 2.02 4.16
C PHE A 121 -5.46 3.28 3.58
N PHE A 122 -4.63 4.17 3.06
CA PHE A 122 -5.08 5.28 2.23
C PHE A 122 -4.20 5.45 0.99
N VAL A 123 -4.79 6.01 -0.07
CA VAL A 123 -4.07 6.40 -1.28
C VAL A 123 -4.04 7.92 -1.36
N ASN A 124 -2.85 8.48 -1.49
CA ASN A 124 -2.64 9.92 -1.57
C ASN A 124 -3.11 10.48 -2.92
N LEU A 125 -3.86 11.60 -2.88
CA LEU A 125 -4.33 12.34 -4.06
C LEU A 125 -3.45 13.56 -4.36
N ALA A 126 -2.66 13.99 -3.39
CA ALA A 126 -1.79 15.16 -3.45
C ALA A 126 -0.45 14.86 -2.76
N ASP A 127 0.48 15.80 -2.83
CA ASP A 127 1.71 15.78 -2.06
C ASP A 127 1.42 16.18 -0.61
N ASN A 128 1.38 15.18 0.26
CA ASN A 128 1.01 15.30 1.66
C ASN A 128 2.26 15.24 2.55
N GLN A 129 3.18 16.17 2.39
CA GLN A 129 4.49 16.19 3.08
C GLN A 129 4.37 16.13 4.61
N PHE A 130 3.29 16.66 5.18
CA PHE A 130 3.04 16.61 6.62
C PHE A 130 2.74 15.20 7.17
N LEU A 131 2.50 14.21 6.29
CA LEU A 131 2.37 12.80 6.64
C LEU A 131 3.70 12.04 6.59
N ASN A 132 4.77 12.67 6.15
CA ASN A 132 6.07 12.02 6.04
C ASN A 132 6.75 11.87 7.40
N TYR A 133 7.59 10.85 7.51
CA TYR A 133 8.49 10.70 8.65
C TYR A 133 9.47 11.88 8.73
N THR A 134 9.60 12.48 9.90
CA THR A 134 10.58 13.54 10.17
C THR A 134 11.48 13.23 11.36
N SER A 135 10.97 12.52 12.37
CA SER A 135 11.76 12.05 13.52
C SER A 135 11.11 10.81 14.17
N PRO A 136 11.83 10.11 15.10
CA PRO A 136 11.28 8.97 15.83
C PRO A 136 10.24 9.35 16.90
N ASP A 137 9.98 10.63 17.12
CA ASP A 137 8.94 11.08 18.05
C ASP A 137 7.56 10.64 17.55
N PRO A 138 6.67 10.12 18.40
CA PRO A 138 5.37 9.58 18.01
C PRO A 138 4.54 10.51 17.12
N GLU A 139 4.57 11.82 17.39
CA GLU A 139 3.85 12.83 16.61
C GLU A 139 4.47 13.11 15.24
N GLN A 140 5.76 12.79 15.05
CA GLN A 140 6.56 13.07 13.86
C GLN A 140 6.94 11.82 13.08
N MET A 141 6.53 10.64 13.56
CA MET A 141 6.83 9.38 12.92
C MET A 141 6.14 9.21 11.56
N GLY A 142 5.08 9.96 11.28
CA GLY A 142 4.39 9.92 9.99
C GLY A 142 3.66 8.62 9.70
N TYR A 143 3.40 8.38 8.41
CA TYR A 143 2.62 7.24 7.91
C TYR A 143 3.46 6.43 6.93
N CYS A 144 3.50 5.11 7.13
CA CYS A 144 4.32 4.20 6.35
C CYS A 144 3.78 4.04 4.93
N VAL A 145 4.44 4.63 3.95
CA VAL A 145 4.23 4.33 2.53
C VAL A 145 4.85 2.96 2.23
N PHE A 146 4.09 2.10 1.53
CA PHE A 146 4.51 0.73 1.23
C PHE A 146 4.29 0.31 -0.23
N GLY A 147 3.82 1.23 -1.09
CA GLY A 147 3.61 1.00 -2.51
C GLY A 147 3.13 2.24 -3.25
N LYS A 148 2.87 2.07 -4.55
CA LYS A 148 2.39 3.14 -5.44
C LYS A 148 1.44 2.62 -6.50
N VAL A 149 0.43 3.39 -6.84
CA VAL A 149 -0.47 3.13 -7.97
C VAL A 149 0.34 3.26 -9.27
N THR A 150 0.37 2.18 -10.04
CA THR A 150 1.07 2.10 -11.35
C THR A 150 0.12 2.13 -12.54
N SER A 151 -1.16 1.82 -12.32
CA SER A 151 -2.20 1.89 -13.35
C SER A 151 -3.55 2.23 -12.71
N GLY A 152 -4.41 2.95 -13.42
CA GLY A 152 -5.75 3.30 -12.95
C GLY A 152 -5.78 4.44 -11.93
N PHE A 153 -4.76 5.32 -11.88
CA PHE A 153 -4.77 6.46 -10.94
C PHE A 153 -5.95 7.40 -11.19
N GLU A 154 -6.45 7.49 -12.41
CA GLU A 154 -7.68 8.23 -12.75
C GLU A 154 -8.93 7.68 -12.02
N VAL A 155 -8.97 6.37 -11.71
CA VAL A 155 -10.03 5.77 -10.89
C VAL A 155 -9.91 6.27 -9.44
N VAL A 156 -8.70 6.30 -8.90
CA VAL A 156 -8.41 6.84 -7.55
C VAL A 156 -8.81 8.32 -7.47
N GLN A 157 -8.46 9.12 -8.47
CA GLN A 157 -8.86 10.53 -8.56
C GLN A 157 -10.38 10.69 -8.65
N LYS A 158 -11.06 9.86 -9.45
CA LYS A 158 -12.53 9.83 -9.55
C LYS A 158 -13.19 9.54 -8.21
N ILE A 159 -12.65 8.56 -7.45
CA ILE A 159 -13.09 8.29 -6.07
C ILE A 159 -12.92 9.54 -5.20
N GLY A 160 -11.77 10.20 -5.30
CA GLY A 160 -11.44 11.44 -4.56
C GLY A 160 -12.34 12.64 -4.84
N LEU A 161 -13.10 12.62 -5.94
CA LEU A 161 -14.08 13.65 -6.30
C LEU A 161 -15.51 13.30 -5.87
N SER A 162 -15.72 12.17 -5.19
CA SER A 162 -17.05 11.74 -4.75
C SER A 162 -17.61 12.68 -3.70
N PRO A 163 -18.88 13.07 -3.79
CA PRO A 163 -19.54 13.85 -2.74
C PRO A 163 -19.56 13.06 -1.43
N THR A 164 -19.26 13.74 -0.32
CA THR A 164 -19.19 13.15 1.02
C THR A 164 -20.14 13.81 1.98
N THR A 165 -20.43 13.13 3.09
CA THR A 165 -21.27 13.59 4.19
C THR A 165 -20.76 13.02 5.52
N SER A 166 -21.30 13.48 6.63
CA SER A 166 -21.09 12.86 7.94
C SER A 166 -22.15 11.78 8.20
N MET A 167 -21.72 10.59 8.63
CA MET A 167 -22.58 9.47 9.01
C MET A 167 -22.22 8.98 10.41
N GLY A 168 -23.04 9.32 11.39
CA GLY A 168 -22.76 9.04 12.80
C GLY A 168 -21.49 9.75 13.27
N ARG A 169 -20.48 8.99 13.68
CA ARG A 169 -19.15 9.50 14.13
C ARG A 169 -18.15 9.68 12.98
N ASN A 170 -18.49 9.19 11.79
CA ASN A 170 -17.59 9.21 10.63
C ASN A 170 -17.86 10.45 9.79
N ALA A 171 -16.84 11.27 9.59
CA ALA A 171 -16.83 12.39 8.66
C ALA A 171 -16.29 11.96 7.30
N ASP A 172 -16.59 12.74 6.26
CA ASP A 172 -16.08 12.57 4.91
C ASP A 172 -16.43 11.21 4.27
N VAL A 173 -17.58 10.63 4.65
CA VAL A 173 -18.07 9.36 4.10
C VAL A 173 -18.71 9.61 2.73
N PRO A 174 -18.34 8.89 1.66
CA PRO A 174 -18.99 9.01 0.37
C PRO A 174 -20.52 8.78 0.47
N ILE A 175 -21.33 9.72 -0.01
CA ILE A 175 -22.79 9.62 0.00
C ILE A 175 -23.24 8.33 -0.72
N LYS A 176 -22.58 8.01 -1.85
CA LYS A 176 -22.74 6.76 -2.57
C LYS A 176 -21.58 5.84 -2.21
N SER A 177 -21.86 4.79 -1.47
CA SER A 177 -20.84 3.83 -1.02
C SER A 177 -19.96 3.35 -2.17
N ILE A 178 -18.64 3.36 -1.95
CA ILE A 178 -17.62 2.92 -2.90
C ILE A 178 -16.99 1.66 -2.34
N THR A 179 -17.35 0.54 -2.96
CA THR A 179 -16.97 -0.80 -2.49
C THR A 179 -15.69 -1.28 -3.15
N ILE A 180 -14.80 -1.86 -2.36
CA ILE A 180 -13.69 -2.71 -2.81
C ILE A 180 -14.27 -4.11 -2.99
N LYS A 181 -14.45 -4.54 -4.24
CA LYS A 181 -15.02 -5.86 -4.56
C LYS A 181 -14.00 -6.96 -4.31
N SER A 182 -12.74 -6.73 -4.68
CA SER A 182 -11.63 -7.65 -4.42
C SER A 182 -10.29 -6.92 -4.48
N VAL A 183 -9.28 -7.49 -3.80
CA VAL A 183 -7.87 -7.15 -3.97
C VAL A 183 -7.13 -8.44 -4.27
N LYS A 184 -6.41 -8.50 -5.39
CA LYS A 184 -5.76 -9.74 -5.86
C LYS A 184 -4.28 -9.50 -6.14
N LEU A 185 -3.43 -10.40 -5.64
CA LEU A 185 -2.03 -10.42 -6.02
C LEU A 185 -1.93 -10.80 -7.51
N LEU A 186 -1.24 -9.98 -8.28
CA LEU A 186 -0.98 -10.27 -9.69
C LEU A 186 0.21 -11.22 -9.81
N ALA A 187 0.13 -12.14 -10.77
CA ALA A 187 1.28 -12.96 -11.12
C ALA A 187 2.43 -12.04 -11.58
N ALA A 188 3.65 -12.30 -11.11
CA ALA A 188 4.82 -11.58 -11.61
C ALA A 188 4.88 -11.73 -13.14
N ALA A 189 4.93 -10.60 -13.86
CA ALA A 189 5.12 -10.65 -15.30
C ALA A 189 6.44 -11.39 -15.58
N ALA A 190 6.37 -12.53 -16.25
CA ALA A 190 7.56 -13.18 -16.77
C ALA A 190 8.20 -12.22 -17.78
N LYS A 191 9.42 -11.76 -17.47
CA LYS A 191 10.25 -10.99 -18.41
C LYS A 191 10.98 -11.92 -19.36
#